data_877fcc14133d52ec7d40578b43c3bc1b
#
_entry.id   877fcc14133d52ec7d40578b43c3bc1b
#
_cell.length_a   1.000
_cell.length_b   1.000
_cell.length_c   1.000
_cell.angle_alpha   90.00
_cell.angle_beta   90.00
_cell.angle_gamma   90.00
#
_symmetry.space_group_name_H-M   'P 1'
#
loop_
_entity.id
_entity.type
_entity.pdbx_description
1 polymer ?
#
loop_
_entity_poly.entity_id
_entity_poly.type
_entity_poly.pdbx_seq_one_letter_code
_entity_poly.pdbx_strand_id
1 'polypeptide(L)'
;MIERQKQIGFGWIALVIVLFTGAITGGVMTRRARHIADVSQDSSLPAAERQIESDYDEALSTVDENYADDIDYEKASQASIQGMLSTLDPHSTFFTKADFDRLKQDHEAEFYGVGVSILRHTDAVYVQSVVAGTPADKAGLRYGDKIVEVDGKDAREWTGDQVSKSVRGVRGEPVTIKIERAGAQAPLYFQIVRDSVPQPTVRAAYMIRPGTAYVALTGGFASETSDEIEKALTDMQKQGMTQLVLDLRNNPGGLLPQAIKVAGQFLPRGYPIVSVRGRTENAQTLVYKNTEFDGAQDFPLVVLVNRNTASASEIVAGALQDHGRGLIVGETSFGKGLVQHLFTLPYGDGLTLTTQKYFTPYGRSIQRDYSSGSLYDYYVRHDPTDEPAPAAPRSPTLPSSPNTHDLASQPTPQPTPSPKPAGPAVRTAAGRVFYGGGGITPDIEVKPLDVATPVRARIFEVAFHFTRQLAAGQIAGLENYRVDKVLYGQHPRATDYPVTDRVLEAFREFVRKDVGTFGITPAQIDADADYARLRIRDEIVTAAYGVEAGSRTLLDADPQLLKALESLPDARRLAEMVRASSAS
;
A
#
# COMPACT_ATOMS: atom_id res chain seq x y z
N MET A 1 -4.57 -16.21 -18.52
CA MET A 1 -5.22 -14.88 -18.41
C MET A 1 -5.32 -14.38 -16.96
N ILE A 2 -5.32 -15.26 -15.97
CA ILE A 2 -5.41 -14.95 -14.52
C ILE A 2 -4.06 -14.43 -13.94
N GLU A 3 -2.92 -14.78 -14.52
CA GLU A 3 -1.59 -14.37 -14.04
C GLU A 3 -1.24 -12.88 -14.27
N ARG A 4 -1.85 -12.21 -15.24
CA ARG A 4 -1.56 -10.79 -15.50
C ARG A 4 -2.18 -9.82 -14.48
N GLN A 5 -3.23 -10.22 -13.77
CA GLN A 5 -3.86 -9.34 -12.76
C GLN A 5 -3.08 -9.22 -11.45
N LYS A 6 -2.23 -10.20 -11.11
CA LYS A 6 -1.37 -10.10 -9.91
C LYS A 6 -0.22 -9.10 -10.05
N GLN A 7 0.17 -8.75 -11.28
CA GLN A 7 1.30 -7.84 -11.51
C GLN A 7 0.96 -6.35 -11.44
N ILE A 8 -0.31 -5.98 -11.63
CA ILE A 8 -0.71 -4.57 -11.81
C ILE A 8 -0.92 -3.83 -10.48
N GLY A 9 -1.30 -4.52 -9.42
CA GLY A 9 -1.52 -3.91 -8.10
C GLY A 9 -0.22 -3.57 -7.33
N PHE A 10 0.88 -4.25 -7.60
CA PHE A 10 2.11 -4.14 -6.81
C PHE A 10 3.09 -3.08 -7.32
N GLY A 11 3.10 -2.77 -8.60
CA GLY A 11 3.96 -1.72 -9.17
C GLY A 11 3.68 -0.33 -8.58
N TRP A 12 2.45 -0.08 -8.17
CA TRP A 12 2.04 1.19 -7.57
C TRP A 12 2.36 1.29 -6.08
N ILE A 13 2.33 0.18 -5.36
CA ILE A 13 2.67 0.14 -3.93
C ILE A 13 4.19 0.39 -3.74
N ALA A 14 5.02 -0.12 -4.64
CA ALA A 14 6.46 0.10 -4.60
C ALA A 14 6.87 1.56 -4.90
N LEU A 15 6.10 2.27 -5.75
CA LEU A 15 6.42 3.65 -6.15
C LEU A 15 6.07 4.68 -5.06
N VAL A 16 5.09 4.39 -4.21
CA VAL A 16 4.63 5.31 -3.15
C VAL A 16 5.52 5.26 -1.89
N ILE A 17 6.36 4.24 -1.74
CA ILE A 17 7.08 3.96 -0.48
C ILE A 17 8.43 4.70 -0.35
N VAL A 18 8.83 5.45 -1.34
CA VAL A 18 10.11 6.18 -1.29
C VAL A 18 9.86 7.61 -0.87
N LEU A 19 10.39 8.03 0.27
CA LEU A 19 10.71 9.38 0.69
C LEU A 19 10.14 9.83 2.03
N PHE A 20 11.01 10.20 2.93
CA PHE A 20 11.20 11.56 3.46
C PHE A 20 12.24 11.60 4.59
N THR A 21 13.30 12.27 4.37
CA THR A 21 14.02 13.02 5.40
C THR A 21 14.83 14.11 4.69
N GLY A 22 14.26 15.25 4.48
CA GLY A 22 14.88 16.33 3.74
C GLY A 22 14.54 17.75 4.21
N ALA A 23 14.18 17.95 5.48
CA ALA A 23 13.77 19.27 5.94
C ALA A 23 14.58 19.87 7.12
N ILE A 24 15.71 19.31 7.52
CA ILE A 24 16.49 19.87 8.67
C ILE A 24 17.96 20.14 8.33
N THR A 25 18.38 20.35 7.09
CA THR A 25 19.74 20.86 6.83
C THR A 25 19.80 21.78 5.63
N GLY A 26 19.11 22.90 5.70
CA GLY A 26 19.24 24.02 4.75
C GLY A 26 20.56 24.78 4.81
N GLY A 27 21.64 24.21 5.39
CA GLY A 27 22.89 24.89 5.64
C GLY A 27 24.14 24.33 4.96
N VAL A 28 24.10 23.15 4.34
CA VAL A 28 25.31 22.48 3.84
C VAL A 28 25.40 22.44 2.30
N MET A 29 24.33 22.75 1.57
CA MET A 29 24.32 22.63 0.11
C MET A 29 25.10 23.71 -0.66
N THR A 30 25.48 24.83 -0.04
CA THR A 30 26.20 25.91 -0.75
C THR A 30 27.71 25.68 -0.89
N ARG A 31 28.29 24.66 -0.26
CA ARG A 31 29.73 24.34 -0.39
C ARG A 31 30.09 23.33 -1.48
N ARG A 32 29.12 22.51 -1.95
CA ARG A 32 29.41 21.46 -2.94
C ARG A 32 29.28 21.87 -4.40
N ALA A 33 28.60 22.98 -4.71
CA ALA A 33 28.49 23.50 -6.09
C ALA A 33 29.84 24.01 -6.67
N ARG A 34 30.88 24.15 -5.85
CA ARG A 34 32.22 24.53 -6.32
C ARG A 34 33.14 23.36 -6.69
N HIS A 35 32.77 22.13 -6.38
CA HIS A 35 33.62 20.95 -6.67
C HIS A 35 33.33 20.29 -8.03
N ILE A 36 32.27 20.66 -8.73
CA ILE A 36 31.92 20.01 -10.03
C ILE A 36 32.59 20.74 -11.22
N ALA A 37 33.10 21.95 -11.01
CA ALA A 37 33.75 22.71 -12.09
C ALA A 37 35.24 22.38 -12.28
N ASP A 38 35.83 21.51 -11.47
CA ASP A 38 37.27 21.21 -11.47
C ASP A 38 37.60 19.70 -11.64
N VAL A 39 36.75 18.96 -12.37
CA VAL A 39 36.92 17.52 -12.62
C VAL A 39 37.98 17.22 -13.74
N SER A 40 38.61 18.23 -14.28
CA SER A 40 39.77 18.02 -15.17
C SER A 40 41.06 18.12 -14.37
N GLN A 41 41.57 16.98 -13.88
CA GLN A 41 42.87 16.75 -13.21
C GLN A 41 42.85 16.65 -11.67
N ASP A 42 42.04 15.79 -11.09
CA ASP A 42 42.34 15.33 -9.74
C ASP A 42 43.02 13.95 -9.78
N SER A 43 44.37 13.96 -9.65
CA SER A 43 45.22 12.77 -9.61
C SER A 43 45.11 12.00 -8.28
N SER A 44 44.06 12.24 -7.48
CA SER A 44 43.87 11.69 -6.13
C SER A 44 42.96 10.46 -6.06
N LEU A 45 42.31 10.05 -7.15
CA LEU A 45 41.49 8.83 -7.15
C LEU A 45 42.35 7.58 -6.91
N PRO A 46 41.90 6.63 -6.10
CA PRO A 46 42.56 5.34 -5.95
C PRO A 46 42.79 4.66 -7.31
N ALA A 47 43.87 3.93 -7.47
CA ALA A 47 44.21 3.28 -8.75
C ALA A 47 43.10 2.37 -9.29
N ALA A 48 42.34 1.73 -8.39
CA ALA A 48 41.22 0.89 -8.76
C ALA A 48 40.02 1.69 -9.36
N GLU A 49 39.77 2.89 -8.86
CA GLU A 49 38.69 3.74 -9.39
C GLU A 49 39.01 4.25 -10.79
N ARG A 50 40.26 4.69 -11.02
CA ARG A 50 40.72 5.09 -12.36
C ARG A 50 40.66 3.95 -13.39
N GLN A 51 40.93 2.73 -12.95
CA GLN A 51 40.83 1.57 -13.84
C GLN A 51 39.38 1.33 -14.24
N ILE A 52 38.43 1.40 -13.30
CA ILE A 52 36.99 1.22 -13.57
C ILE A 52 36.47 2.30 -14.54
N GLU A 53 36.85 3.57 -14.33
CA GLU A 53 36.52 4.67 -15.24
C GLU A 53 37.06 4.41 -16.65
N SER A 54 38.36 4.02 -16.76
CA SER A 54 38.99 3.71 -18.05
C SER A 54 38.34 2.52 -18.75
N ASP A 55 38.03 1.45 -18.01
CA ASP A 55 37.36 0.26 -18.57
C ASP A 55 35.93 0.59 -19.06
N TYR A 56 35.22 1.49 -18.36
CA TYR A 56 33.88 1.93 -18.76
C TYR A 56 33.91 2.80 -20.01
N ASP A 57 34.85 3.75 -20.10
CA ASP A 57 35.03 4.62 -21.28
C ASP A 57 35.44 3.80 -22.51
N GLU A 58 36.35 2.83 -22.37
CA GLU A 58 36.72 1.91 -23.43
C GLU A 58 35.58 1.04 -23.89
N ALA A 59 34.73 0.56 -22.95
CA ALA A 59 33.55 -0.22 -23.31
C ALA A 59 32.55 0.61 -24.11
N LEU A 60 32.30 1.87 -23.72
CA LEU A 60 31.42 2.77 -24.47
C LEU A 60 31.97 3.05 -25.87
N SER A 61 33.27 3.34 -26.00
CA SER A 61 33.92 3.56 -27.31
C SER A 61 33.84 2.31 -28.19
N THR A 62 34.08 1.14 -27.60
CA THR A 62 33.99 -0.14 -28.32
C THR A 62 32.58 -0.39 -28.84
N VAL A 63 31.56 -0.09 -28.05
CA VAL A 63 30.15 -0.20 -28.46
C VAL A 63 29.85 0.78 -29.59
N ASP A 64 30.26 2.04 -29.45
CA ASP A 64 30.06 3.09 -30.46
C ASP A 64 30.67 2.72 -31.82
N GLU A 65 31.88 2.17 -31.80
CA GLU A 65 32.63 1.84 -33.03
C GLU A 65 32.17 0.55 -33.69
N ASN A 66 31.58 -0.39 -32.98
CA ASN A 66 31.38 -1.76 -33.46
C ASN A 66 29.93 -2.26 -33.43
N TYR A 67 29.00 -1.56 -32.81
CA TYR A 67 27.61 -2.00 -32.75
C TYR A 67 26.96 -1.91 -34.14
N ALA A 68 26.09 -2.88 -34.46
CA ALA A 68 25.55 -3.05 -35.79
C ALA A 68 24.46 -2.03 -36.19
N ASP A 69 23.82 -1.38 -35.21
CA ASP A 69 22.71 -0.44 -35.39
C ASP A 69 22.98 0.88 -34.68
N ASP A 70 22.12 1.89 -34.85
CA ASP A 70 22.18 3.16 -34.16
C ASP A 70 22.05 3.00 -32.63
N ILE A 71 22.85 3.72 -31.87
CA ILE A 71 22.87 3.67 -30.42
C ILE A 71 22.05 4.81 -29.86
N ASP A 72 21.09 4.46 -29.01
CA ASP A 72 20.40 5.40 -28.12
C ASP A 72 21.23 5.57 -26.83
N TYR A 73 22.15 6.53 -26.85
CA TYR A 73 23.05 6.79 -25.71
C TYR A 73 22.32 7.16 -24.43
N GLU A 74 21.18 7.82 -24.52
CA GLU A 74 20.37 8.16 -23.36
C GLU A 74 19.86 6.88 -22.67
N LYS A 75 19.29 5.95 -23.41
CA LYS A 75 18.85 4.65 -22.88
C LYS A 75 20.02 3.80 -22.37
N ALA A 76 21.13 3.78 -23.08
CA ALA A 76 22.32 3.03 -22.66
C ALA A 76 22.85 3.55 -21.34
N SER A 77 22.98 4.87 -21.18
CA SER A 77 23.41 5.51 -19.93
C SER A 77 22.45 5.24 -18.77
N GLN A 78 21.14 5.40 -19.00
CA GLN A 78 20.11 5.09 -18.02
C GLN A 78 20.16 3.63 -17.55
N ALA A 79 20.30 2.70 -18.51
CA ALA A 79 20.41 1.27 -18.21
C ALA A 79 21.67 0.94 -17.40
N SER A 80 22.79 1.60 -17.69
CA SER A 80 24.05 1.43 -16.96
C SER A 80 23.95 1.89 -15.52
N ILE A 81 23.39 3.09 -15.29
CA ILE A 81 23.19 3.63 -13.93
C ILE A 81 22.20 2.75 -13.16
N GLN A 82 21.09 2.35 -13.78
CA GLN A 82 20.12 1.47 -13.15
C GLN A 82 20.71 0.09 -12.85
N GLY A 83 21.53 -0.45 -13.74
CA GLY A 83 22.26 -1.70 -13.52
C GLY A 83 23.17 -1.63 -12.31
N MET A 84 23.96 -0.55 -12.15
CA MET A 84 24.77 -0.30 -10.97
C MET A 84 23.91 -0.23 -9.69
N LEU A 85 22.83 0.55 -9.71
CA LEU A 85 21.97 0.72 -8.53
C LEU A 85 21.30 -0.60 -8.11
N SER A 86 20.94 -1.44 -9.07
CA SER A 86 20.30 -2.74 -8.80
C SER A 86 21.20 -3.73 -8.06
N THR A 87 22.54 -3.51 -8.06
CA THR A 87 23.48 -4.29 -7.27
C THR A 87 23.51 -3.89 -5.79
N LEU A 88 22.94 -2.75 -5.43
CA LEU A 88 22.98 -2.22 -4.07
C LEU A 88 21.81 -2.72 -3.23
N ASP A 89 20.60 -2.45 -3.68
CA ASP A 89 19.36 -2.82 -3.00
C ASP A 89 18.13 -2.64 -3.93
N PRO A 90 16.94 -3.18 -3.56
CA PRO A 90 15.72 -3.10 -4.38
C PRO A 90 15.09 -1.71 -4.48
N HIS A 91 15.57 -0.71 -3.74
CA HIS A 91 14.94 0.60 -3.61
C HIS A 91 15.78 1.75 -4.17
N SER A 92 17.07 1.50 -4.44
CA SER A 92 17.92 2.48 -5.11
C SER A 92 17.60 2.49 -6.60
N THR A 93 17.15 3.64 -7.13
CA THR A 93 16.57 3.75 -8.48
C THR A 93 16.99 5.06 -9.15
N PHE A 94 17.26 4.99 -10.45
CA PHE A 94 17.44 6.15 -11.32
C PHE A 94 16.11 6.64 -11.88
N PHE A 95 15.97 7.94 -12.03
CA PHE A 95 14.83 8.62 -12.63
C PHE A 95 15.30 9.58 -13.71
N THR A 96 14.66 9.52 -14.88
CA THR A 96 14.79 10.59 -15.88
C THR A 96 14.30 11.91 -15.28
N LYS A 97 14.74 13.04 -15.84
CA LYS A 97 14.28 14.36 -15.42
C LYS A 97 12.75 14.42 -15.33
N ALA A 98 12.05 13.91 -16.35
CA ALA A 98 10.60 13.94 -16.39
C ALA A 98 9.95 13.12 -15.26
N ASP A 99 10.50 11.93 -14.98
CA ASP A 99 10.01 11.07 -13.92
C ASP A 99 10.38 11.62 -12.54
N PHE A 100 11.55 12.24 -12.42
CA PHE A 100 12.00 12.86 -11.17
C PHE A 100 11.21 14.10 -10.81
N ASP A 101 10.87 14.95 -11.79
CA ASP A 101 10.00 16.10 -11.58
C ASP A 101 8.58 15.65 -11.20
N ARG A 102 8.07 14.57 -11.82
CA ARG A 102 6.79 13.96 -11.43
C ARG A 102 6.85 13.39 -10.00
N LEU A 103 7.93 12.72 -9.65
CA LEU A 103 8.16 12.20 -8.30
C LEU A 103 8.13 13.33 -7.27
N LYS A 104 8.77 14.47 -7.53
CA LYS A 104 8.72 15.65 -6.65
C LYS A 104 7.30 16.21 -6.52
N GLN A 105 6.57 16.33 -7.63
CA GLN A 105 5.17 16.79 -7.61
C GLN A 105 4.27 15.85 -6.81
N ASP A 106 4.45 14.54 -6.96
CA ASP A 106 3.70 13.55 -6.19
C ASP A 106 3.98 13.65 -4.66
N HIS A 107 5.13 14.22 -4.27
CA HIS A 107 5.50 14.44 -2.86
C HIS A 107 4.93 15.71 -2.26
N GLU A 108 4.64 16.73 -3.07
CA GLU A 108 4.02 17.96 -2.60
C GLU A 108 2.53 17.76 -2.24
N ALA A 109 2.02 16.52 -2.36
CA ALA A 109 0.71 16.04 -1.90
C ALA A 109 -0.51 16.83 -2.44
N GLU A 110 -0.34 17.62 -3.46
CA GLU A 110 -1.45 18.32 -4.13
C GLU A 110 -1.89 17.56 -5.38
N PHE A 111 -2.81 16.61 -5.19
CA PHE A 111 -3.44 15.95 -6.33
C PHE A 111 -4.61 16.77 -6.84
N TYR A 112 -4.47 17.23 -8.08
CA TYR A 112 -5.57 17.86 -8.79
C TYR A 112 -6.22 16.86 -9.73
N GLY A 113 -7.54 16.74 -9.63
CA GLY A 113 -8.31 15.78 -10.41
C GLY A 113 -9.80 15.99 -10.25
N VAL A 114 -10.57 14.93 -10.52
CA VAL A 114 -12.03 14.98 -10.44
C VAL A 114 -12.60 14.47 -9.11
N GLY A 115 -11.87 13.62 -8.38
CA GLY A 115 -12.32 13.10 -7.08
C GLY A 115 -13.12 11.80 -7.17
N VAL A 116 -12.66 10.84 -7.97
CA VAL A 116 -13.23 9.48 -8.08
C VAL A 116 -12.20 8.42 -7.72
N SER A 117 -12.67 7.33 -7.11
CA SER A 117 -11.96 6.06 -7.09
C SER A 117 -12.47 5.22 -8.25
N ILE A 118 -11.56 4.62 -9.01
CA ILE A 118 -11.88 3.82 -10.19
C ILE A 118 -11.28 2.42 -10.07
N LEU A 119 -11.96 1.44 -10.65
CA LEU A 119 -11.51 0.06 -10.71
C LEU A 119 -11.70 -0.50 -12.11
N ARG A 120 -10.69 -1.22 -12.62
CA ARG A 120 -10.81 -1.99 -13.86
C ARG A 120 -11.52 -3.30 -13.55
N HIS A 121 -12.70 -3.47 -14.11
CA HIS A 121 -13.43 -4.72 -14.20
C HIS A 121 -13.10 -5.44 -15.52
N THR A 122 -13.68 -6.61 -15.73
CA THR A 122 -13.36 -7.45 -16.90
C THR A 122 -13.57 -6.73 -18.22
N ASP A 123 -14.56 -5.85 -18.32
CA ASP A 123 -15.01 -5.22 -19.56
C ASP A 123 -14.65 -3.73 -19.70
N ALA A 124 -14.35 -3.01 -18.62
CA ALA A 124 -13.98 -1.60 -18.65
C ALA A 124 -13.50 -1.08 -17.29
N VAL A 125 -13.17 0.22 -17.23
CA VAL A 125 -12.93 0.95 -15.99
C VAL A 125 -14.25 1.58 -15.51
N TYR A 126 -14.53 1.42 -14.23
CA TYR A 126 -15.74 1.94 -13.58
C TYR A 126 -15.40 2.87 -12.42
N VAL A 127 -16.32 3.78 -12.14
CA VAL A 127 -16.32 4.57 -10.92
C VAL A 127 -16.74 3.66 -9.77
N GLN A 128 -15.80 3.37 -8.87
CA GLN A 128 -16.05 2.56 -7.66
C GLN A 128 -16.65 3.40 -6.53
N SER A 129 -16.20 4.65 -6.42
CA SER A 129 -16.78 5.62 -5.48
C SER A 129 -16.46 7.04 -5.89
N VAL A 130 -17.22 7.99 -5.36
CA VAL A 130 -17.00 9.42 -5.53
C VAL A 130 -16.71 10.03 -4.16
N VAL A 131 -15.71 10.90 -4.08
CA VAL A 131 -15.35 11.60 -2.85
C VAL A 131 -16.28 12.80 -2.65
N ALA A 132 -16.88 12.91 -1.48
CA ALA A 132 -17.83 13.97 -1.14
C ALA A 132 -17.26 15.37 -1.38
N GLY A 133 -18.06 16.28 -1.96
CA GLY A 133 -17.73 17.68 -2.18
C GLY A 133 -16.72 17.96 -3.30
N THR A 134 -16.20 16.92 -3.97
CA THR A 134 -15.26 17.05 -5.09
C THR A 134 -15.94 17.47 -6.40
N PRO A 135 -15.18 17.83 -7.44
CA PRO A 135 -15.75 18.15 -8.75
C PRO A 135 -16.62 17.04 -9.35
N ALA A 136 -16.25 15.76 -9.16
CA ALA A 136 -17.01 14.62 -9.66
C ALA A 136 -18.36 14.47 -8.93
N ASP A 137 -18.37 14.68 -7.61
CA ASP A 137 -19.60 14.67 -6.81
C ASP A 137 -20.56 15.78 -7.25
N LYS A 138 -20.03 17.01 -7.38
CA LYS A 138 -20.80 18.19 -7.86
C LYS A 138 -21.33 17.98 -9.29
N ALA A 139 -20.58 17.33 -10.15
CA ALA A 139 -21.00 17.00 -11.51
C ALA A 139 -22.03 15.87 -11.56
N GLY A 140 -22.13 15.04 -10.51
CA GLY A 140 -23.11 13.95 -10.41
C GLY A 140 -22.61 12.62 -10.98
N LEU A 141 -21.29 12.40 -11.04
CA LEU A 141 -20.74 11.04 -11.21
C LEU A 141 -21.15 10.16 -10.03
N ARG A 142 -21.32 8.85 -10.28
CA ARG A 142 -21.84 7.91 -9.28
C ARG A 142 -21.12 6.57 -9.33
N TYR A 143 -21.26 5.81 -8.25
CA TYR A 143 -20.92 4.40 -8.21
C TYR A 143 -21.48 3.65 -9.43
N GLY A 144 -20.68 2.81 -10.05
CA GLY A 144 -21.08 1.96 -11.18
C GLY A 144 -21.13 2.65 -12.54
N ASP A 145 -20.74 3.93 -12.66
CA ASP A 145 -20.58 4.61 -13.95
C ASP A 145 -19.42 3.97 -14.74
N LYS A 146 -19.72 3.42 -15.92
CA LYS A 146 -18.72 2.86 -16.84
C LYS A 146 -18.08 3.98 -17.65
N ILE A 147 -16.77 4.16 -17.52
CA ILE A 147 -16.03 5.17 -18.26
C ILE A 147 -15.75 4.63 -19.67
N VAL A 148 -16.28 5.30 -20.69
CA VAL A 148 -16.17 4.86 -22.09
C VAL A 148 -15.35 5.82 -22.96
N GLU A 149 -15.19 7.09 -22.54
CA GLU A 149 -14.39 8.07 -23.27
C GLU A 149 -13.86 9.14 -22.32
N VAL A 150 -12.65 9.61 -22.53
CA VAL A 150 -12.04 10.75 -21.82
C VAL A 150 -11.44 11.69 -22.86
N ASP A 151 -11.85 12.96 -22.83
CA ASP A 151 -11.42 14.01 -23.78
C ASP A 151 -11.49 13.58 -25.25
N GLY A 152 -12.61 12.94 -25.64
CA GLY A 152 -12.85 12.48 -27.01
C GLY A 152 -12.10 11.20 -27.41
N LYS A 153 -11.33 10.61 -26.49
CA LYS A 153 -10.59 9.34 -26.74
C LYS A 153 -11.37 8.17 -26.18
N ASP A 154 -11.56 7.12 -26.98
CA ASP A 154 -12.19 5.88 -26.53
C ASP A 154 -11.37 5.23 -25.39
N ALA A 155 -12.00 5.06 -24.24
CA ALA A 155 -11.37 4.55 -23.02
C ALA A 155 -11.84 3.13 -22.62
N ARG A 156 -12.64 2.44 -23.46
CA ARG A 156 -13.22 1.13 -23.10
C ARG A 156 -12.15 0.08 -22.80
N GLU A 157 -11.04 0.11 -23.57
CA GLU A 157 -9.93 -0.82 -23.40
C GLU A 157 -8.81 -0.27 -22.49
N TRP A 158 -8.98 0.91 -21.94
CA TRP A 158 -7.97 1.52 -21.09
C TRP A 158 -7.82 0.78 -19.76
N THR A 159 -6.60 0.81 -19.23
CA THR A 159 -6.32 0.39 -17.86
C THR A 159 -6.76 1.46 -16.89
N GLY A 160 -6.95 1.11 -15.61
CA GLY A 160 -7.23 2.09 -14.56
C GLY A 160 -6.17 3.20 -14.48
N ASP A 161 -4.91 2.86 -14.75
CA ASP A 161 -3.79 3.81 -14.78
C ASP A 161 -3.92 4.84 -15.92
N GLN A 162 -4.28 4.39 -17.11
CA GLN A 162 -4.50 5.28 -18.26
C GLN A 162 -5.66 6.25 -18.00
N VAL A 163 -6.78 5.75 -17.44
CA VAL A 163 -7.89 6.62 -17.04
C VAL A 163 -7.45 7.58 -15.95
N SER A 164 -6.77 7.10 -14.90
CA SER A 164 -6.29 7.94 -13.79
C SER A 164 -5.39 9.07 -14.26
N LYS A 165 -4.43 8.78 -15.16
CA LYS A 165 -3.54 9.80 -15.74
C LYS A 165 -4.29 10.85 -16.56
N SER A 166 -5.37 10.44 -17.23
CA SER A 166 -6.14 11.35 -18.10
C SER A 166 -7.13 12.23 -17.32
N VAL A 167 -7.70 11.74 -16.22
CA VAL A 167 -8.62 12.54 -15.39
C VAL A 167 -7.90 13.45 -14.40
N ARG A 168 -6.62 13.20 -14.09
CA ARG A 168 -5.74 14.11 -13.37
C ARG A 168 -5.21 15.19 -14.32
N GLY A 169 -4.66 16.25 -13.77
CA GLY A 169 -4.04 17.33 -14.56
C GLY A 169 -3.99 18.64 -13.81
N VAL A 170 -3.77 19.73 -14.52
CA VAL A 170 -3.62 21.07 -13.93
C VAL A 170 -4.94 21.52 -13.32
N ARG A 171 -4.87 22.13 -12.13
CA ARG A 171 -6.02 22.74 -11.45
C ARG A 171 -6.68 23.81 -12.32
N GLY A 172 -7.99 23.77 -12.38
CA GLY A 172 -8.78 24.72 -13.17
C GLY A 172 -8.98 24.32 -14.63
N GLU A 173 -8.26 23.32 -15.15
CA GLU A 173 -8.49 22.80 -16.48
C GLU A 173 -9.66 21.81 -16.52
N PRO A 174 -10.52 21.87 -17.54
CA PRO A 174 -11.62 20.93 -17.70
C PRO A 174 -11.14 19.58 -18.23
N VAL A 175 -11.86 18.50 -17.87
CA VAL A 175 -11.82 17.20 -18.51
C VAL A 175 -13.24 16.78 -18.86
N THR A 176 -13.43 16.21 -20.04
CA THR A 176 -14.71 15.68 -20.48
C THR A 176 -14.72 14.16 -20.32
N ILE A 177 -15.65 13.63 -19.53
CA ILE A 177 -15.82 12.20 -19.29
C ILE A 177 -17.17 11.78 -19.82
N LYS A 178 -17.18 10.78 -20.70
CA LYS A 178 -18.39 10.11 -21.17
C LYS A 178 -18.53 8.78 -20.46
N ILE A 179 -19.72 8.54 -19.92
CA ILE A 179 -20.00 7.30 -19.17
C ILE A 179 -21.26 6.60 -19.67
N GLU A 180 -21.36 5.30 -19.39
CA GLU A 180 -22.57 4.51 -19.49
C GLU A 180 -23.06 4.16 -18.08
N ARG A 181 -24.24 4.68 -17.72
CA ARG A 181 -24.86 4.47 -16.41
C ARG A 181 -25.97 3.43 -16.50
N ALA A 182 -26.01 2.49 -15.57
CA ALA A 182 -27.13 1.55 -15.48
C ALA A 182 -28.44 2.31 -15.33
N GLY A 183 -29.45 1.95 -16.13
CA GLY A 183 -30.76 2.62 -16.15
C GLY A 183 -30.85 3.87 -17.03
N ALA A 184 -29.75 4.41 -17.52
CA ALA A 184 -29.79 5.49 -18.50
C ALA A 184 -29.99 4.94 -19.92
N GLN A 185 -30.83 5.62 -20.72
CA GLN A 185 -31.11 5.20 -22.11
C GLN A 185 -29.99 5.58 -23.10
N ALA A 186 -29.15 6.55 -22.75
CA ALA A 186 -28.05 7.03 -23.56
C ALA A 186 -26.82 7.34 -22.69
N PRO A 187 -25.61 7.33 -23.26
CA PRO A 187 -24.40 7.76 -22.57
C PRO A 187 -24.53 9.20 -22.04
N LEU A 188 -23.95 9.45 -20.89
CA LEU A 188 -23.93 10.77 -20.25
C LEU A 188 -22.55 11.40 -20.40
N TYR A 189 -22.54 12.73 -20.56
CA TYR A 189 -21.32 13.53 -20.70
C TYR A 189 -21.16 14.46 -19.50
N PHE A 190 -19.98 14.48 -18.91
CA PHE A 190 -19.63 15.34 -17.80
C PHE A 190 -18.40 16.15 -18.16
N GLN A 191 -18.55 17.48 -18.19
CA GLN A 191 -17.42 18.40 -18.25
C GLN A 191 -17.09 18.80 -16.81
N ILE A 192 -15.92 18.40 -16.32
CA ILE A 192 -15.53 18.55 -14.92
C ILE A 192 -14.25 19.37 -14.86
N VAL A 193 -14.28 20.48 -14.12
CA VAL A 193 -13.09 21.29 -13.86
C VAL A 193 -12.29 20.65 -12.73
N ARG A 194 -11.02 20.33 -12.99
CA ARG A 194 -10.13 19.70 -12.00
C ARG A 194 -9.89 20.64 -10.83
N ASP A 195 -9.91 20.10 -9.62
CA ASP A 195 -9.63 20.83 -8.38
C ASP A 195 -8.87 19.93 -7.40
N SER A 196 -8.48 20.48 -6.27
CA SER A 196 -7.88 19.72 -5.17
C SER A 196 -8.82 18.62 -4.70
N VAL A 197 -8.29 17.40 -4.56
CA VAL A 197 -9.03 16.23 -4.07
C VAL A 197 -8.44 15.83 -2.72
N PRO A 198 -9.20 15.93 -1.63
CA PRO A 198 -8.74 15.52 -0.30
C PRO A 198 -8.31 14.06 -0.28
N GLN A 199 -7.14 13.80 0.27
CA GLN A 199 -6.63 12.44 0.48
C GLN A 199 -6.23 12.25 1.95
N PRO A 200 -7.20 12.12 2.87
CA PRO A 200 -6.88 11.93 4.27
C PRO A 200 -6.09 10.63 4.46
N THR A 201 -5.12 10.65 5.35
CA THR A 201 -4.33 9.47 5.71
C THR A 201 -5.07 8.59 6.69
N VAL A 202 -5.88 9.20 7.57
CA VAL A 202 -6.88 8.51 8.40
C VAL A 202 -8.13 8.29 7.56
N ARG A 203 -8.31 7.07 7.06
CA ARG A 203 -9.41 6.72 6.16
C ARG A 203 -10.73 6.46 6.86
N ALA A 204 -10.68 6.08 8.15
CA ALA A 204 -11.87 5.86 8.97
C ALA A 204 -11.55 6.08 10.44
N ALA A 205 -12.49 6.68 11.18
CA ALA A 205 -12.44 6.82 12.62
C ALA A 205 -13.85 6.81 13.20
N TYR A 206 -14.21 5.77 13.96
CA TYR A 206 -15.54 5.64 14.55
C TYR A 206 -15.57 4.67 15.73
N MET A 207 -16.62 4.78 16.56
CA MET A 207 -16.88 3.80 17.62
C MET A 207 -17.42 2.50 16.99
N ILE A 208 -16.61 1.43 17.04
CA ILE A 208 -17.00 0.11 16.49
C ILE A 208 -17.87 -0.67 17.46
N ARG A 209 -17.66 -0.46 18.76
CA ARG A 209 -18.48 -0.98 19.88
C ARG A 209 -18.55 0.10 20.96
N PRO A 210 -19.49 0.05 21.91
CA PRO A 210 -19.48 0.94 23.05
C PRO A 210 -18.11 0.94 23.77
N GLY A 211 -17.50 2.10 23.93
CA GLY A 211 -16.17 2.28 24.53
C GLY A 211 -14.97 1.88 23.67
N THR A 212 -15.17 1.28 22.51
CA THR A 212 -14.08 0.84 21.61
C THR A 212 -14.08 1.65 20.33
N ALA A 213 -13.01 2.40 20.08
CA ALA A 213 -12.79 3.07 18.81
C ALA A 213 -11.98 2.19 17.83
N TYR A 214 -12.26 2.36 16.55
CA TYR A 214 -11.46 1.88 15.44
C TYR A 214 -10.98 3.07 14.63
N VAL A 215 -9.67 3.15 14.41
CA VAL A 215 -9.03 4.20 13.61
C VAL A 215 -8.17 3.54 12.55
N ALA A 216 -8.49 3.78 11.27
CA ALA A 216 -7.79 3.23 10.13
C ALA A 216 -6.82 4.27 9.54
N LEU A 217 -5.55 4.15 9.85
CA LEU A 217 -4.46 4.90 9.23
C LEU A 217 -3.89 4.06 8.08
N THR A 218 -4.58 4.06 6.94
CA THR A 218 -4.27 3.24 5.77
C THR A 218 -3.89 4.05 4.53
N GLY A 219 -3.93 5.38 4.61
CA GLY A 219 -3.62 6.30 3.52
C GLY A 219 -2.13 6.69 3.39
N GLY A 220 -1.23 6.05 4.12
CA GLY A 220 0.19 6.43 4.19
C GLY A 220 0.48 7.42 5.32
N PHE A 221 1.69 8.01 5.31
CA PHE A 221 2.12 9.07 6.24
C PHE A 221 2.47 10.32 5.43
N ALA A 222 1.55 11.26 5.35
CA ALA A 222 1.70 12.58 4.72
C ALA A 222 1.91 13.68 5.78
N SER A 223 2.04 14.94 5.37
CA SER A 223 2.35 16.08 6.24
C SER A 223 1.38 16.25 7.42
N GLU A 224 0.11 15.95 7.22
CA GLU A 224 -0.97 16.20 8.20
C GLU A 224 -1.34 14.95 9.04
N THR A 225 -0.65 13.82 8.86
CA THR A 225 -1.05 12.53 9.46
C THR A 225 -1.13 12.58 10.99
N SER A 226 -0.17 13.23 11.64
CA SER A 226 -0.18 13.37 13.09
C SER A 226 -1.40 14.14 13.59
N ASP A 227 -1.74 15.23 12.91
CA ASP A 227 -2.88 16.09 13.25
C ASP A 227 -4.21 15.37 13.00
N GLU A 228 -4.29 14.60 11.92
CA GLU A 228 -5.46 13.76 11.61
C GLU A 228 -5.67 12.67 12.68
N ILE A 229 -4.61 12.02 13.15
CA ILE A 229 -4.69 11.04 14.26
C ILE A 229 -5.09 11.73 15.56
N GLU A 230 -4.49 12.86 15.92
CA GLU A 230 -4.82 13.61 17.12
C GLU A 230 -6.30 14.03 17.13
N LYS A 231 -6.77 14.55 15.99
CA LYS A 231 -8.19 14.88 15.80
C LYS A 231 -9.07 13.65 15.96
N ALA A 232 -8.72 12.53 15.30
CA ALA A 232 -9.50 11.29 15.38
C ALA A 232 -9.60 10.78 16.82
N LEU A 233 -8.48 10.74 17.56
CA LEU A 233 -8.45 10.32 18.96
C LEU A 233 -9.30 11.25 19.84
N THR A 234 -9.17 12.57 19.68
CA THR A 234 -9.96 13.56 20.41
C THR A 234 -11.46 13.39 20.15
N ASP A 235 -11.86 13.18 18.91
CA ASP A 235 -13.27 13.01 18.54
C ASP A 235 -13.83 11.67 19.06
N MET A 236 -13.03 10.61 19.09
CA MET A 236 -13.43 9.32 19.69
C MET A 236 -13.53 9.41 21.23
N GLN A 237 -12.62 10.13 21.88
CA GLN A 237 -12.67 10.36 23.34
C GLN A 237 -13.94 11.13 23.74
N LYS A 238 -14.34 12.14 22.97
CA LYS A 238 -15.62 12.84 23.19
C LYS A 238 -16.84 11.91 23.07
N GLN A 239 -16.73 10.84 22.28
CA GLN A 239 -17.76 9.81 22.11
C GLN A 239 -17.68 8.70 23.16
N GLY A 240 -16.78 8.80 24.15
CA GLY A 240 -16.64 7.84 25.24
C GLY A 240 -15.69 6.69 24.94
N MET A 241 -14.69 6.88 24.08
CA MET A 241 -13.64 5.90 23.83
C MET A 241 -12.85 5.61 25.11
N THR A 242 -12.69 4.34 25.44
CA THR A 242 -11.88 3.83 26.56
C THR A 242 -10.83 2.81 26.10
N GLN A 243 -10.85 2.41 24.82
CA GLN A 243 -9.89 1.49 24.21
C GLN A 243 -9.87 1.66 22.69
N LEU A 244 -8.75 1.32 22.04
CA LEU A 244 -8.50 1.62 20.63
C LEU A 244 -7.98 0.40 19.86
N VAL A 245 -8.52 0.19 18.68
CA VAL A 245 -7.89 -0.59 17.61
C VAL A 245 -7.38 0.39 16.55
N LEU A 246 -6.04 0.45 16.38
CA LEU A 246 -5.37 1.22 15.32
C LEU A 246 -5.04 0.29 14.16
N ASP A 247 -5.60 0.55 13.00
CA ASP A 247 -5.38 -0.28 11.81
C ASP A 247 -4.31 0.35 10.91
N LEU A 248 -3.17 -0.32 10.79
CA LEU A 248 -2.05 0.02 9.90
C LEU A 248 -1.94 -0.95 8.72
N ARG A 249 -2.91 -1.82 8.52
CA ARG A 249 -2.90 -2.75 7.38
C ARG A 249 -2.94 -2.00 6.06
N ASN A 250 -2.18 -2.52 5.09
CA ASN A 250 -2.02 -1.92 3.77
C ASN A 250 -1.47 -0.47 3.77
N ASN A 251 -0.94 -0.01 4.89
CA ASN A 251 -0.27 1.28 4.95
C ASN A 251 1.19 1.15 4.49
N PRO A 252 1.57 1.72 3.33
CA PRO A 252 2.90 1.55 2.75
C PRO A 252 3.99 2.35 3.49
N GLY A 253 3.63 3.16 4.48
CA GLY A 253 4.53 4.08 5.14
C GLY A 253 4.44 5.50 4.58
N GLY A 254 5.54 6.23 4.59
CA GLY A 254 5.63 7.62 4.15
C GLY A 254 6.61 8.40 5.02
N LEU A 255 6.24 9.61 5.44
CA LEU A 255 7.11 10.56 6.14
C LEU A 255 7.60 10.06 7.49
N LEU A 256 8.91 9.87 7.67
CA LEU A 256 9.52 9.51 8.95
C LEU A 256 9.13 10.49 10.10
N PRO A 257 9.17 11.82 9.92
CA PRO A 257 8.76 12.74 10.98
C PRO A 257 7.33 12.50 11.46
N GLN A 258 6.43 12.16 10.54
CA GLN A 258 5.03 11.87 10.88
C GLN A 258 4.88 10.56 11.65
N ALA A 259 5.63 9.52 11.29
CA ALA A 259 5.65 8.27 12.06
C ALA A 259 6.15 8.49 13.49
N ILE A 260 7.17 9.33 13.67
CA ILE A 260 7.69 9.70 14.98
C ILE A 260 6.61 10.42 15.80
N LYS A 261 5.92 11.40 15.23
CA LYS A 261 4.83 12.13 15.88
C LYS A 261 3.67 11.22 16.24
N VAL A 262 3.21 10.38 15.30
CA VAL A 262 2.11 9.43 15.55
C VAL A 262 2.48 8.44 16.67
N ALA A 263 3.67 7.84 16.65
CA ALA A 263 4.12 6.97 17.74
C ALA A 263 4.23 7.74 19.08
N GLY A 264 4.68 8.99 19.02
CA GLY A 264 4.80 9.89 20.17
C GLY A 264 3.48 10.17 20.89
N GLN A 265 2.35 10.15 20.19
CA GLN A 265 1.03 10.31 20.83
C GLN A 265 0.69 9.16 21.81
N PHE A 266 1.30 8.01 21.64
CA PHE A 266 1.06 6.81 22.45
C PHE A 266 2.18 6.51 23.46
N LEU A 267 3.35 7.13 23.31
CA LEU A 267 4.54 6.86 24.12
C LEU A 267 4.88 8.05 25.02
N PRO A 268 5.41 7.84 26.23
CA PRO A 268 5.83 8.93 27.10
C PRO A 268 6.92 9.79 26.44
N ARG A 269 6.97 11.07 26.81
CA ARG A 269 8.05 11.98 26.38
C ARG A 269 9.42 11.43 26.74
N GLY A 270 10.37 11.58 25.81
CA GLY A 270 11.74 11.09 25.97
C GLY A 270 11.95 9.63 25.54
N TYR A 271 10.88 8.85 25.32
CA TYR A 271 11.01 7.47 24.87
C TYR A 271 11.55 7.41 23.45
N PRO A 272 12.53 6.53 23.15
CA PRO A 272 13.00 6.29 21.80
C PRO A 272 11.91 5.68 20.94
N ILE A 273 11.81 6.12 19.69
CA ILE A 273 10.83 5.62 18.71
C ILE A 273 11.55 4.79 17.62
N VAL A 274 12.64 5.33 17.10
CA VAL A 274 13.41 4.69 16.05
C VAL A 274 14.85 5.19 16.08
N SER A 275 15.80 4.34 15.72
CA SER A 275 17.16 4.80 15.40
C SER A 275 17.46 4.52 13.92
N VAL A 276 18.26 5.41 13.31
CA VAL A 276 18.77 5.24 11.96
C VAL A 276 20.29 5.14 12.00
N ARG A 277 20.86 4.28 11.17
CA ARG A 277 22.32 4.05 11.11
C ARG A 277 22.75 3.95 9.67
N GLY A 278 23.80 4.68 9.32
CA GLY A 278 24.43 4.63 8.01
C GLY A 278 25.92 4.32 8.08
N ARG A 279 26.55 4.15 6.92
CA ARG A 279 27.97 3.81 6.80
C ARG A 279 28.87 5.04 6.84
N THR A 280 28.44 6.15 6.31
CA THR A 280 29.24 7.36 6.14
C THR A 280 29.18 8.26 7.37
N GLU A 281 30.18 9.15 7.55
CA GLU A 281 30.18 10.15 8.63
C GLU A 281 28.94 11.06 8.59
N ASN A 282 28.43 11.37 7.40
CA ASN A 282 27.20 12.15 7.21
C ASN A 282 25.92 11.37 7.57
N ALA A 283 26.02 10.07 7.79
CA ALA A 283 24.92 9.17 8.13
C ALA A 283 25.12 8.54 9.51
N GLN A 284 25.54 9.36 10.50
CA GLN A 284 25.74 8.93 11.88
C GLN A 284 24.46 8.31 12.47
N THR A 285 24.64 7.51 13.51
CA THR A 285 23.50 6.95 14.26
C THR A 285 22.73 8.08 14.93
N LEU A 286 21.47 8.22 14.54
CA LEU A 286 20.52 9.15 15.15
C LEU A 286 19.43 8.36 15.87
N VAL A 287 19.09 8.77 17.08
CA VAL A 287 17.98 8.20 17.86
C VAL A 287 16.89 9.25 17.95
N TYR A 288 15.77 8.97 17.31
CA TYR A 288 14.57 9.81 17.39
C TYR A 288 13.72 9.39 18.59
N LYS A 289 13.33 10.38 19.38
CA LYS A 289 12.54 10.20 20.59
C LYS A 289 11.25 11.01 20.52
N ASN A 290 10.26 10.65 21.32
CA ASN A 290 9.12 11.54 21.52
C ASN A 290 9.56 12.83 22.20
N THR A 291 9.44 13.96 21.52
CA THR A 291 9.80 15.30 22.03
C THR A 291 8.60 16.26 22.12
N GLU A 292 7.46 15.90 21.53
CA GLU A 292 6.32 16.81 21.36
C GLU A 292 5.17 16.51 22.33
N PHE A 293 4.90 15.25 22.62
CA PHE A 293 3.73 14.87 23.41
C PHE A 293 4.11 14.55 24.86
N ASP A 294 3.49 15.23 25.81
CA ASP A 294 3.78 15.06 27.25
C ASP A 294 2.96 13.92 27.90
N GLY A 295 1.84 13.54 27.31
CA GLY A 295 0.92 12.54 27.84
C GLY A 295 0.77 11.33 26.94
N ALA A 296 1.33 10.19 27.34
CA ALA A 296 0.97 8.95 26.70
C ALA A 296 -0.51 8.66 26.92
N GLN A 297 -1.21 8.32 25.85
CA GLN A 297 -2.59 7.83 25.95
C GLN A 297 -2.64 6.54 26.77
N ASP A 298 -3.53 6.43 27.74
CA ASP A 298 -3.50 5.38 28.76
C ASP A 298 -4.48 4.22 28.52
N PHE A 299 -5.25 4.29 27.46
CA PHE A 299 -6.21 3.25 27.09
C PHE A 299 -5.54 2.00 26.48
N PRO A 300 -6.16 0.81 26.60
CA PRO A 300 -5.73 -0.39 25.89
C PRO A 300 -5.65 -0.15 24.38
N LEU A 301 -4.54 -0.59 23.77
CA LEU A 301 -4.25 -0.39 22.36
C LEU A 301 -3.92 -1.71 21.70
N VAL A 302 -4.66 -2.04 20.65
CA VAL A 302 -4.31 -3.10 19.71
C VAL A 302 -3.98 -2.46 18.37
N VAL A 303 -2.91 -2.92 17.72
CA VAL A 303 -2.48 -2.44 16.39
C VAL A 303 -2.59 -3.58 15.39
N LEU A 304 -3.35 -3.36 14.33
CA LEU A 304 -3.46 -4.30 13.22
C LEU A 304 -2.37 -4.05 12.19
N VAL A 305 -1.70 -5.11 11.78
CA VAL A 305 -0.67 -5.10 10.72
C VAL A 305 -0.88 -6.27 9.75
N ASN A 306 -0.40 -6.12 8.52
CA ASN A 306 -0.37 -7.18 7.53
C ASN A 306 0.89 -7.10 6.67
N ARG A 307 1.06 -8.05 5.75
CA ARG A 307 2.20 -8.12 4.82
C ARG A 307 2.45 -6.85 3.99
N ASN A 308 1.47 -5.98 3.86
CA ASN A 308 1.56 -4.70 3.14
C ASN A 308 1.80 -3.50 4.08
N THR A 309 1.86 -3.72 5.40
CA THR A 309 2.27 -2.70 6.37
C THR A 309 3.77 -2.51 6.24
N ALA A 310 4.25 -1.31 5.86
CA ALA A 310 5.66 -1.11 5.51
C ALA A 310 6.26 0.21 6.04
N SER A 311 7.60 0.24 6.18
CA SER A 311 8.39 1.47 6.42
C SER A 311 7.92 2.27 7.65
N ALA A 312 7.43 3.51 7.49
CA ALA A 312 6.94 4.38 8.57
C ALA A 312 5.88 3.69 9.46
N SER A 313 5.02 2.84 8.88
CA SER A 313 4.05 2.04 9.64
C SER A 313 4.71 1.01 10.53
N GLU A 314 5.82 0.43 10.05
CA GLU A 314 6.61 -0.53 10.83
C GLU A 314 7.37 0.16 11.97
N ILE A 315 7.75 1.43 11.79
CA ILE A 315 8.33 2.26 12.85
C ILE A 315 7.31 2.45 13.98
N VAL A 316 6.06 2.81 13.65
CA VAL A 316 5.00 2.96 14.65
C VAL A 316 4.70 1.63 15.34
N ALA A 317 4.43 0.57 14.58
CA ALA A 317 4.12 -0.75 15.14
C ALA A 317 5.28 -1.30 15.99
N GLY A 318 6.52 -1.18 15.50
CA GLY A 318 7.73 -1.65 16.19
C GLY A 318 8.02 -0.88 17.48
N ALA A 319 7.82 0.45 17.48
CA ALA A 319 7.98 1.27 18.68
C ALA A 319 6.94 0.89 19.75
N LEU A 320 5.67 0.75 19.35
CA LEU A 320 4.59 0.37 20.28
C LEU A 320 4.78 -1.06 20.80
N GLN A 321 5.25 -1.98 19.98
CA GLN A 321 5.56 -3.37 20.36
C GLN A 321 6.73 -3.44 21.34
N ASP A 322 7.84 -2.79 21.01
CA ASP A 322 9.07 -2.83 21.82
C ASP A 322 8.84 -2.27 23.22
N HIS A 323 8.10 -1.17 23.32
CA HIS A 323 7.74 -0.57 24.61
C HIS A 323 6.59 -1.28 25.31
N GLY A 324 5.96 -2.28 24.70
CA GLY A 324 4.80 -2.96 25.28
C GLY A 324 3.58 -2.05 25.44
N ARG A 325 3.52 -0.95 24.68
CA ARG A 325 2.41 0.01 24.72
C ARG A 325 1.19 -0.48 23.96
N GLY A 326 1.38 -1.28 22.91
CA GLY A 326 0.33 -1.86 22.09
C GLY A 326 0.57 -3.33 21.82
N LEU A 327 -0.50 -4.08 21.67
CA LEU A 327 -0.49 -5.47 21.24
C LEU A 327 -0.64 -5.51 19.73
N ILE A 328 0.29 -6.18 19.04
CA ILE A 328 0.29 -6.26 17.58
C ILE A 328 -0.44 -7.52 17.13
N VAL A 329 -1.42 -7.38 16.24
CA VAL A 329 -2.27 -8.49 15.75
C VAL A 329 -2.30 -8.47 14.23
N GLY A 330 -2.26 -9.65 13.60
CA GLY A 330 -2.39 -9.80 12.14
C GLY A 330 -1.33 -10.69 11.52
N GLU A 331 -0.71 -10.25 10.44
CA GLU A 331 0.39 -10.96 9.75
C GLU A 331 1.70 -10.23 9.95
N THR A 332 2.82 -10.92 9.77
CA THR A 332 4.15 -10.29 9.72
C THR A 332 4.16 -9.18 8.66
N SER A 333 4.67 -8.00 9.04
CA SER A 333 4.71 -6.83 8.16
C SER A 333 5.72 -6.99 7.02
N PHE A 334 5.77 -6.01 6.12
CA PHE A 334 6.57 -6.08 4.88
C PHE A 334 8.08 -6.27 5.15
N GLY A 335 8.65 -5.54 6.10
CA GLY A 335 10.10 -5.58 6.38
C GLY A 335 10.91 -4.59 5.54
N LYS A 336 10.46 -3.33 5.40
CA LYS A 336 11.25 -2.26 4.80
C LYS A 336 11.92 -1.42 5.87
N GLY A 337 13.20 -1.71 6.13
CA GLY A 337 14.03 -1.03 7.10
C GLY A 337 15.09 -0.09 6.50
N LEU A 338 14.84 0.47 5.31
CA LEU A 338 15.78 1.29 4.55
C LEU A 338 15.31 2.75 4.48
N VAL A 339 16.26 3.69 4.60
CA VAL A 339 16.08 5.13 4.41
C VAL A 339 16.59 5.52 3.04
N GLN A 340 15.74 6.03 2.18
CA GLN A 340 16.14 6.58 0.89
C GLN A 340 16.26 8.10 0.96
N HIS A 341 17.28 8.64 0.28
CA HIS A 341 17.40 10.06 -0.01
C HIS A 341 17.35 10.30 -1.51
N LEU A 342 16.82 11.47 -1.87
CA LEU A 342 16.79 11.97 -3.24
C LEU A 342 18.07 12.75 -3.53
N PHE A 343 18.68 12.42 -4.65
CA PHE A 343 19.83 13.15 -5.18
C PHE A 343 19.48 13.65 -6.58
N THR A 344 19.66 14.93 -6.81
CA THR A 344 19.53 15.52 -8.14
C THR A 344 20.87 15.44 -8.85
N LEU A 345 20.87 14.93 -10.08
CA LEU A 345 22.04 14.88 -10.94
C LEU A 345 22.19 16.20 -11.73
N PRO A 346 23.38 16.50 -12.26
CA PRO A 346 23.67 17.82 -12.87
C PRO A 346 22.75 18.22 -14.00
N TYR A 347 22.23 17.27 -14.78
CA TYR A 347 21.35 17.54 -15.93
C TYR A 347 19.86 17.41 -15.61
N GLY A 348 19.52 17.28 -14.32
CA GLY A 348 18.13 17.31 -13.86
C GLY A 348 17.54 15.93 -13.61
N ASP A 349 18.20 14.87 -14.01
CA ASP A 349 17.85 13.50 -13.61
C ASP A 349 17.96 13.32 -12.10
N GLY A 350 17.46 12.24 -11.56
CA GLY A 350 17.49 11.98 -10.13
C GLY A 350 17.82 10.55 -9.75
N LEU A 351 18.26 10.41 -8.51
CA LEU A 351 18.44 9.11 -7.86
C LEU A 351 17.66 9.07 -6.57
N THR A 352 17.03 7.92 -6.28
CA THR A 352 16.80 7.50 -4.90
C THR A 352 17.93 6.57 -4.50
N LEU A 353 18.54 6.81 -3.35
CA LEU A 353 19.64 6.00 -2.84
C LEU A 353 19.41 5.65 -1.38
N THR A 354 19.56 4.38 -1.03
CA THR A 354 19.57 3.95 0.36
C THR A 354 20.83 4.43 1.06
N THR A 355 20.63 5.26 2.09
CA THR A 355 21.76 5.86 2.84
C THR A 355 21.86 5.34 4.26
N GLN A 356 20.76 4.88 4.87
CA GLN A 356 20.71 4.43 6.25
C GLN A 356 19.70 3.26 6.39
N LYS A 357 19.78 2.58 7.55
CA LYS A 357 18.84 1.52 7.96
C LYS A 357 18.11 1.91 9.23
N TYR A 358 16.83 1.52 9.32
CA TYR A 358 16.00 1.67 10.53
C TYR A 358 16.22 0.54 11.52
N PHE A 359 16.16 0.90 12.80
CA PHE A 359 16.13 -0.04 13.90
C PHE A 359 15.07 0.39 14.90
N THR A 360 14.33 -0.57 15.44
CA THR A 360 13.36 -0.32 16.49
C THR A 360 14.03 0.22 17.78
N PRO A 361 13.30 0.70 18.77
CA PRO A 361 13.84 1.21 20.01
C PRO A 361 14.87 0.29 20.69
N TYR A 362 14.64 -1.01 20.66
CA TYR A 362 15.53 -2.01 21.25
C TYR A 362 16.58 -2.57 20.27
N GLY A 363 16.68 -1.97 19.06
CA GLY A 363 17.77 -2.24 18.11
C GLY A 363 17.52 -3.40 17.14
N ARG A 364 16.26 -3.87 16.98
CA ARG A 364 15.91 -4.83 15.93
C ARG A 364 16.00 -4.19 14.55
N SER A 365 16.71 -4.80 13.60
CA SER A 365 16.57 -4.47 12.19
C SER A 365 15.28 -5.06 11.66
N ILE A 366 14.41 -4.25 11.05
CA ILE A 366 13.17 -4.74 10.43
C ILE A 366 13.36 -5.13 8.97
N GLN A 367 14.51 -4.81 8.36
CA GLN A 367 14.78 -5.07 6.95
C GLN A 367 14.76 -6.56 6.64
N ARG A 368 13.89 -6.96 5.69
CA ARG A 368 13.88 -8.31 5.13
C ARG A 368 15.11 -8.54 4.24
N ASP A 369 15.48 -9.81 4.10
CA ASP A 369 16.58 -10.21 3.24
C ASP A 369 16.26 -9.93 1.75
N TYR A 370 17.21 -9.37 1.04
CA TYR A 370 17.21 -9.16 -0.41
C TYR A 370 18.45 -9.72 -1.10
N SER A 371 19.20 -10.56 -0.41
CA SER A 371 20.45 -11.16 -0.91
C SER A 371 20.25 -12.08 -2.11
N SER A 372 19.03 -12.56 -2.35
CA SER A 372 18.69 -13.36 -3.54
C SER A 372 18.87 -12.58 -4.86
N GLY A 373 18.89 -11.24 -4.81
CA GLY A 373 18.92 -10.37 -5.99
C GLY A 373 17.65 -10.41 -6.85
N SER A 374 16.64 -11.21 -6.46
CA SER A 374 15.37 -11.32 -7.17
C SER A 374 14.38 -10.27 -6.66
N LEU A 375 14.03 -9.30 -7.52
CA LEU A 375 12.97 -8.32 -7.21
C LEU A 375 11.61 -9.01 -7.01
N TYR A 376 11.34 -10.07 -7.76
CA TYR A 376 10.12 -10.85 -7.58
C TYR A 376 10.06 -11.46 -6.17
N ASP A 377 11.11 -12.14 -5.73
CA ASP A 377 11.16 -12.73 -4.39
C ASP A 377 11.05 -11.66 -3.31
N TYR A 378 11.66 -10.50 -3.52
CA TYR A 378 11.62 -9.40 -2.57
C TYR A 378 10.21 -8.78 -2.43
N TYR A 379 9.50 -8.55 -3.54
CA TYR A 379 8.21 -7.84 -3.51
C TYR A 379 7.00 -8.77 -3.40
N VAL A 380 7.08 -9.99 -3.90
CA VAL A 380 5.93 -10.89 -4.04
C VAL A 380 5.99 -12.06 -3.07
N ARG A 381 7.19 -12.64 -2.86
CA ARG A 381 7.37 -13.80 -2.00
C ARG A 381 7.47 -13.37 -0.55
N HIS A 382 6.45 -13.68 0.24
CA HIS A 382 6.39 -13.32 1.66
C HIS A 382 6.69 -14.49 2.61
N ASP A 383 6.64 -15.72 2.12
CA ASP A 383 6.93 -16.95 2.87
C ASP A 383 7.90 -17.84 2.06
N PRO A 384 8.91 -18.47 2.69
CA PRO A 384 9.75 -19.48 2.04
C PRO A 384 8.98 -20.65 1.44
N THR A 385 7.73 -20.87 1.88
CA THR A 385 6.82 -21.88 1.35
C THR A 385 6.00 -21.42 0.16
N ASP A 386 6.02 -20.12 -0.20
CA ASP A 386 5.41 -19.63 -1.44
C ASP A 386 6.10 -20.31 -2.64
N GLU A 387 5.33 -20.79 -3.61
CA GLU A 387 5.88 -21.44 -4.80
C GLU A 387 6.87 -20.51 -5.52
N PRO A 388 8.04 -21.03 -5.97
CA PRO A 388 8.99 -20.22 -6.72
C PRO A 388 8.35 -19.70 -8.00
N ALA A 389 8.68 -18.45 -8.37
CA ALA A 389 8.26 -17.89 -9.64
C ALA A 389 8.61 -18.84 -10.79
N PRO A 390 7.73 -18.98 -11.81
CA PRO A 390 8.12 -19.66 -13.02
C PRO A 390 9.40 -19.00 -13.56
N ALA A 391 10.43 -19.78 -13.76
CA ALA A 391 11.73 -19.30 -14.21
C ALA A 391 11.54 -18.45 -15.47
N ALA A 392 12.06 -17.22 -15.46
CA ALA A 392 12.10 -16.38 -16.65
C ALA A 392 12.77 -17.19 -17.79
N PRO A 393 12.29 -17.08 -19.05
CA PRO A 393 12.89 -17.83 -20.15
C PRO A 393 14.36 -17.43 -20.24
N ARG A 394 15.24 -18.35 -19.95
CA ARG A 394 16.67 -18.20 -20.18
C ARG A 394 16.88 -18.00 -21.66
N SER A 395 17.66 -17.02 -22.04
CA SER A 395 18.16 -16.87 -23.41
C SER A 395 18.72 -18.20 -23.91
N PRO A 396 18.54 -18.55 -25.19
CA PRO A 396 18.84 -19.88 -25.71
C PRO A 396 20.35 -20.15 -25.65
N THR A 397 20.79 -20.97 -24.74
CA THR A 397 22.04 -21.70 -24.85
C THR A 397 21.80 -22.97 -25.66
N LEU A 398 22.66 -23.22 -26.63
CA LEU A 398 22.65 -24.35 -27.54
C LEU A 398 22.55 -25.72 -26.84
N PRO A 399 21.96 -26.74 -27.48
CA PRO A 399 21.56 -27.96 -26.82
C PRO A 399 22.74 -28.92 -26.63
N SER A 400 22.90 -29.43 -25.41
CA SER A 400 23.60 -30.67 -25.13
C SER A 400 22.59 -31.79 -24.84
N SER A 401 22.80 -32.92 -25.48
CA SER A 401 21.96 -34.10 -25.63
C SER A 401 21.46 -34.75 -24.34
N PRO A 402 20.41 -35.60 -24.43
CA PRO A 402 19.66 -36.08 -23.26
C PRO A 402 20.26 -37.36 -22.66
N ASN A 403 20.23 -37.47 -21.36
CA ASN A 403 20.28 -38.76 -20.66
C ASN A 403 19.00 -38.97 -19.84
N THR A 404 18.30 -40.03 -20.21
CA THR A 404 17.17 -40.63 -19.53
C THR A 404 17.66 -41.43 -18.31
N HIS A 405 16.91 -41.35 -17.23
CA HIS A 405 16.62 -42.23 -16.08
C HIS A 405 16.63 -41.43 -14.78
N ASP A 406 15.50 -41.22 -14.12
CA ASP A 406 14.84 -42.09 -13.17
C ASP A 406 13.54 -41.45 -12.65
N LEU A 407 12.47 -42.15 -12.89
CA LEU A 407 11.19 -41.96 -12.21
C LEU A 407 11.20 -42.87 -10.97
N ALA A 408 11.43 -42.31 -9.80
CA ALA A 408 11.05 -43.01 -8.56
C ALA A 408 10.97 -42.02 -7.37
N SER A 409 9.80 -42.04 -6.71
CA SER A 409 9.55 -41.68 -5.32
C SER A 409 9.51 -40.19 -4.97
N GLN A 410 8.33 -39.59 -5.08
CA GLN A 410 8.01 -38.37 -4.31
C GLN A 410 7.83 -38.73 -2.83
N PRO A 411 8.54 -38.10 -1.91
CA PRO A 411 8.24 -38.22 -0.49
C PRO A 411 7.03 -37.36 -0.14
N THR A 412 6.15 -37.92 0.69
CA THR A 412 5.02 -37.22 1.33
C THR A 412 5.48 -35.91 1.98
N PRO A 413 4.73 -34.81 1.85
CA PRO A 413 5.08 -33.53 2.49
C PRO A 413 5.06 -33.70 4.02
N GLN A 414 6.22 -33.63 4.64
CA GLN A 414 6.31 -33.43 6.09
C GLN A 414 5.92 -31.98 6.43
N PRO A 415 5.24 -31.71 7.57
CA PRO A 415 4.96 -30.37 8.02
C PRO A 415 6.28 -29.61 8.18
N THR A 416 6.45 -28.57 7.38
CA THR A 416 7.65 -27.70 7.38
C THR A 416 7.70 -26.96 8.72
N PRO A 417 8.83 -26.95 9.43
CA PRO A 417 8.97 -26.15 10.65
C PRO A 417 8.86 -24.67 10.31
N SER A 418 8.20 -23.92 11.18
CA SER A 418 8.14 -22.45 11.09
C SER A 418 9.49 -21.84 10.78
N PRO A 419 9.60 -20.84 9.89
CA PRO A 419 10.87 -20.27 9.49
C PRO A 419 11.65 -19.80 10.72
N LYS A 420 12.92 -20.17 10.82
CA LYS A 420 13.79 -19.71 11.90
C LYS A 420 13.93 -18.18 11.81
N PRO A 421 13.86 -17.46 12.96
CA PRO A 421 14.10 -16.02 12.99
C PRO A 421 15.40 -15.66 12.29
N ALA A 422 15.36 -14.73 11.34
CA ALA A 422 16.53 -14.40 10.49
C ALA A 422 17.56 -13.49 11.19
N GLY A 423 17.17 -12.84 12.30
CA GLY A 423 18.01 -11.86 13.00
C GLY A 423 18.29 -12.22 14.46
N PRO A 424 19.13 -11.46 15.16
CA PRO A 424 19.44 -11.67 16.55
C PRO A 424 18.21 -11.44 17.43
N ALA A 425 18.11 -12.23 18.51
CA ALA A 425 17.11 -12.06 19.54
C ALA A 425 17.35 -10.76 20.32
N VAL A 426 16.30 -9.97 20.48
CA VAL A 426 16.32 -8.74 21.27
C VAL A 426 15.29 -8.86 22.40
N ARG A 427 15.73 -8.60 23.63
CA ARG A 427 14.88 -8.64 24.83
C ARG A 427 14.47 -7.23 25.23
N THR A 428 13.16 -7.01 25.38
CA THR A 428 12.60 -5.73 25.84
C THR A 428 12.69 -5.61 27.37
N ALA A 429 12.46 -4.41 27.90
CA ALA A 429 12.38 -4.17 29.34
C ALA A 429 11.30 -5.02 30.05
N ALA A 430 10.19 -5.29 29.35
CA ALA A 430 9.13 -6.20 29.83
C ALA A 430 9.48 -7.69 29.72
N GLY A 431 10.73 -8.03 29.39
CA GLY A 431 11.20 -9.41 29.26
C GLY A 431 10.75 -10.14 27.99
N ARG A 432 10.04 -9.49 27.08
CA ARG A 432 9.59 -10.04 25.80
C ARG A 432 10.79 -10.19 24.86
N VAL A 433 10.77 -11.24 24.06
CA VAL A 433 11.84 -11.54 23.10
C VAL A 433 11.29 -11.43 21.69
N PHE A 434 11.95 -10.60 20.87
CA PHE A 434 11.62 -10.41 19.46
C PHE A 434 12.87 -10.65 18.60
N TYR A 435 12.63 -10.87 17.31
CA TYR A 435 13.69 -11.11 16.33
C TYR A 435 13.61 -10.05 15.23
N GLY A 436 14.75 -9.73 14.63
CA GLY A 436 14.83 -8.84 13.47
C GLY A 436 14.87 -9.63 12.15
N GLY A 437 15.00 -8.90 11.02
CA GLY A 437 15.30 -9.49 9.71
C GLY A 437 14.11 -9.96 8.89
N GLY A 438 12.90 -9.47 9.15
CA GLY A 438 11.72 -9.91 8.38
C GLY A 438 10.44 -9.12 8.66
N GLY A 439 10.55 -7.83 9.01
CA GLY A 439 9.42 -7.01 9.40
C GLY A 439 9.07 -7.12 10.89
N ILE A 440 7.90 -6.64 11.23
CA ILE A 440 7.32 -6.71 12.58
C ILE A 440 6.46 -7.97 12.65
N THR A 441 6.91 -8.97 13.38
CA THR A 441 6.13 -10.18 13.68
C THR A 441 5.05 -9.82 14.70
N PRO A 442 3.77 -10.13 14.44
CA PRO A 442 2.70 -9.81 15.38
C PRO A 442 2.81 -10.63 16.68
N ASP A 443 2.27 -10.11 17.76
CA ASP A 443 2.13 -10.82 19.03
C ASP A 443 1.08 -11.94 18.95
N ILE A 444 0.06 -11.71 18.11
CA ILE A 444 -1.00 -12.68 17.80
C ILE A 444 -1.13 -12.76 16.29
N GLU A 445 -0.69 -13.88 15.73
CA GLU A 445 -0.81 -14.13 14.29
C GLU A 445 -2.24 -14.54 13.92
N VAL A 446 -2.80 -13.84 12.94
CA VAL A 446 -4.15 -14.10 12.41
C VAL A 446 -4.14 -13.91 10.91
N LYS A 447 -4.53 -14.94 10.18
CA LYS A 447 -4.67 -14.85 8.72
C LYS A 447 -5.84 -13.93 8.35
N PRO A 448 -5.73 -13.13 7.28
CA PRO A 448 -6.84 -12.34 6.78
C PRO A 448 -7.97 -13.24 6.25
N LEU A 449 -9.14 -12.64 6.02
CA LEU A 449 -10.18 -13.30 5.25
C LEU A 449 -9.61 -13.70 3.87
N ASP A 450 -9.69 -14.97 3.55
CA ASP A 450 -9.22 -15.46 2.26
C ASP A 450 -10.17 -14.99 1.14
N VAL A 451 -9.77 -13.94 0.43
CA VAL A 451 -10.49 -13.38 -0.72
C VAL A 451 -9.88 -13.79 -2.06
N ALA A 452 -8.76 -14.53 -2.03
CA ALA A 452 -7.95 -14.81 -3.22
C ALA A 452 -8.35 -16.09 -3.95
N THR A 453 -9.33 -16.85 -3.45
CA THR A 453 -9.79 -18.04 -4.17
C THR A 453 -10.40 -17.66 -5.52
N PRO A 454 -10.23 -18.47 -6.58
CA PRO A 454 -10.80 -18.18 -7.89
C PRO A 454 -12.33 -17.97 -7.86
N VAL A 455 -13.03 -18.65 -6.97
CA VAL A 455 -14.49 -18.49 -6.80
C VAL A 455 -14.81 -17.12 -6.18
N ARG A 456 -14.12 -16.73 -5.11
CA ARG A 456 -14.33 -15.44 -4.45
C ARG A 456 -13.95 -14.25 -5.33
N ALA A 457 -12.89 -14.37 -6.12
CA ALA A 457 -12.54 -13.36 -7.12
C ALA A 457 -13.64 -13.16 -8.17
N ARG A 458 -14.33 -14.24 -8.57
CA ARG A 458 -15.49 -14.15 -9.48
C ARG A 458 -16.72 -13.59 -8.78
N ILE A 459 -16.99 -14.00 -7.53
CA ILE A 459 -18.08 -13.41 -6.73
C ILE A 459 -17.87 -11.90 -6.59
N PHE A 460 -16.66 -11.43 -6.31
CA PHE A 460 -16.30 -10.01 -6.25
C PHE A 460 -16.70 -9.28 -7.54
N GLU A 461 -16.28 -9.81 -8.68
CA GLU A 461 -16.56 -9.23 -10.00
C GLU A 461 -18.07 -9.17 -10.28
N VAL A 462 -18.76 -10.27 -10.06
CA VAL A 462 -20.20 -10.36 -10.37
C VAL A 462 -21.04 -9.57 -9.38
N ALA A 463 -20.66 -9.52 -8.11
CA ALA A 463 -21.35 -8.71 -7.10
C ALA A 463 -21.37 -7.23 -7.48
N PHE A 464 -20.26 -6.70 -8.02
CA PHE A 464 -20.21 -5.34 -8.56
C PHE A 464 -21.23 -5.15 -9.69
N HIS A 465 -21.22 -6.00 -10.73
CA HIS A 465 -22.12 -5.88 -11.87
C HIS A 465 -23.60 -6.02 -11.48
N PHE A 466 -23.91 -6.94 -10.57
CA PHE A 466 -25.26 -7.09 -10.01
C PHE A 466 -25.69 -5.86 -9.23
N THR A 467 -24.82 -5.39 -8.32
CA THR A 467 -25.17 -4.25 -7.45
C THR A 467 -25.30 -2.95 -8.24
N ARG A 468 -24.55 -2.79 -9.32
CA ARG A 468 -24.73 -1.68 -10.26
C ARG A 468 -26.15 -1.63 -10.81
N GLN A 469 -26.75 -2.76 -11.17
CA GLN A 469 -28.15 -2.83 -11.62
C GLN A 469 -29.15 -2.71 -10.46
N LEU A 470 -28.83 -3.29 -9.32
CA LEU A 470 -29.64 -3.21 -8.11
C LEU A 470 -29.77 -1.74 -7.65
N ALA A 471 -28.66 -1.01 -7.56
CA ALA A 471 -28.61 0.40 -7.20
C ALA A 471 -29.31 1.31 -8.24
N ALA A 472 -29.39 0.87 -9.49
CA ALA A 472 -30.16 1.55 -10.53
C ALA A 472 -31.68 1.23 -10.49
N GLY A 473 -32.12 0.32 -9.61
CA GLY A 473 -33.54 -0.13 -9.51
C GLY A 473 -33.97 -1.00 -10.68
N GLN A 474 -33.03 -1.69 -11.35
CA GLN A 474 -33.32 -2.51 -12.53
C GLN A 474 -33.55 -4.00 -12.22
N ILE A 475 -33.45 -4.41 -10.96
CA ILE A 475 -33.70 -5.78 -10.55
C ILE A 475 -35.18 -5.90 -10.14
N ALA A 476 -35.93 -6.67 -10.91
CA ALA A 476 -37.38 -6.85 -10.69
C ALA A 476 -37.71 -7.34 -9.28
N GLY A 477 -38.59 -6.61 -8.60
CA GLY A 477 -39.03 -6.88 -7.23
C GLY A 477 -38.01 -6.47 -6.15
N LEU A 478 -36.96 -5.74 -6.51
CA LEU A 478 -35.96 -5.14 -5.62
C LEU A 478 -35.77 -3.65 -5.93
N GLU A 479 -36.77 -2.98 -6.47
CA GLU A 479 -36.75 -1.56 -6.86
C GLU A 479 -36.51 -0.64 -5.66
N ASN A 480 -36.82 -1.10 -4.45
CA ASN A 480 -36.56 -0.40 -3.19
C ASN A 480 -35.06 -0.30 -2.82
N TYR A 481 -34.17 -1.02 -3.54
CA TYR A 481 -32.70 -0.88 -3.41
C TYR A 481 -32.13 0.24 -4.27
N ARG A 482 -32.97 0.93 -5.03
CA ARG A 482 -32.53 2.04 -5.86
C ARG A 482 -31.88 3.13 -5.02
N VAL A 483 -30.73 3.61 -5.48
CA VAL A 483 -29.95 4.69 -4.87
C VAL A 483 -30.07 5.93 -5.75
N ASP A 484 -30.84 6.91 -5.29
CA ASP A 484 -31.02 8.16 -6.03
C ASP A 484 -29.94 9.21 -5.67
N LYS A 485 -29.44 9.17 -4.42
CA LYS A 485 -28.44 10.10 -3.90
C LYS A 485 -27.56 9.41 -2.87
N VAL A 486 -26.25 9.73 -2.90
CA VAL A 486 -25.30 9.27 -1.89
C VAL A 486 -25.47 10.07 -0.60
N LEU A 487 -25.53 9.38 0.53
CA LEU A 487 -25.74 9.93 1.88
C LEU A 487 -24.40 9.98 2.64
N TYR A 488 -23.47 10.79 2.17
CA TYR A 488 -22.14 10.91 2.78
C TYR A 488 -22.20 11.30 4.26
N GLY A 489 -21.28 10.77 5.05
CA GLY A 489 -21.15 11.05 6.47
C GLY A 489 -22.24 10.46 7.35
N GLN A 490 -23.20 9.75 6.77
CA GLN A 490 -24.21 9.02 7.53
C GLN A 490 -23.76 7.56 7.76
N HIS A 491 -24.17 7.02 8.90
CA HIS A 491 -23.90 5.63 9.23
C HIS A 491 -25.07 4.75 8.80
N PRO A 492 -24.84 3.73 7.93
CA PRO A 492 -25.88 2.80 7.56
C PRO A 492 -26.36 2.02 8.78
N ARG A 493 -27.67 1.89 8.94
CA ARG A 493 -28.27 1.00 9.94
C ARG A 493 -28.20 -0.45 9.43
N ALA A 494 -28.26 -1.41 10.32
CA ALA A 494 -28.31 -2.83 9.95
C ALA A 494 -29.50 -3.15 9.01
N THR A 495 -30.58 -2.38 9.12
CA THR A 495 -31.81 -2.51 8.31
C THR A 495 -31.74 -1.82 6.96
N ASP A 496 -30.74 -0.99 6.69
CA ASP A 496 -30.63 -0.29 5.42
C ASP A 496 -30.01 -1.24 4.39
N TYR A 497 -30.68 -1.48 3.27
CA TYR A 497 -30.24 -2.38 2.19
C TYR A 497 -29.83 -3.80 2.65
N PRO A 498 -30.67 -4.54 3.39
CA PRO A 498 -30.30 -5.87 3.91
C PRO A 498 -30.16 -6.88 2.76
N VAL A 499 -29.11 -7.69 2.75
CA VAL A 499 -28.95 -8.76 1.76
C VAL A 499 -29.75 -10.00 2.21
N THR A 500 -31.05 -9.98 1.89
CA THR A 500 -32.00 -11.06 2.21
C THR A 500 -31.82 -12.25 1.26
N ASP A 501 -32.52 -13.38 1.56
CA ASP A 501 -32.56 -14.54 0.65
C ASP A 501 -33.11 -14.19 -0.73
N ARG A 502 -34.05 -13.24 -0.80
CA ARG A 502 -34.60 -12.73 -2.07
C ARG A 502 -33.52 -12.02 -2.90
N VAL A 503 -32.64 -11.22 -2.27
CA VAL A 503 -31.52 -10.56 -2.96
C VAL A 503 -30.52 -11.60 -3.45
N LEU A 504 -30.21 -12.61 -2.63
CA LEU A 504 -29.30 -13.67 -3.01
C LEU A 504 -29.87 -14.53 -4.15
N GLU A 505 -31.17 -14.80 -4.16
CA GLU A 505 -31.81 -15.49 -5.28
C GLU A 505 -31.77 -14.66 -6.57
N ALA A 506 -32.08 -13.37 -6.48
CA ALA A 506 -31.93 -12.46 -7.63
C ALA A 506 -30.47 -12.43 -8.15
N PHE A 507 -29.49 -12.52 -7.25
CA PHE A 507 -28.07 -12.62 -7.62
C PHE A 507 -27.76 -13.93 -8.37
N ARG A 508 -28.30 -15.07 -7.90
CA ARG A 508 -28.18 -16.36 -8.62
C ARG A 508 -28.83 -16.31 -10.00
N GLU A 509 -30.00 -15.69 -10.11
CA GLU A 509 -30.68 -15.50 -11.39
C GLU A 509 -29.89 -14.61 -12.34
N PHE A 510 -29.27 -13.54 -11.81
CA PHE A 510 -28.40 -12.67 -12.57
C PHE A 510 -27.21 -13.45 -13.17
N VAL A 511 -26.55 -14.27 -12.37
CA VAL A 511 -25.46 -15.14 -12.83
C VAL A 511 -25.95 -16.17 -13.84
N ARG A 512 -27.13 -16.78 -13.61
CA ARG A 512 -27.69 -17.82 -14.49
C ARG A 512 -27.94 -17.32 -15.91
N LYS A 513 -28.22 -16.02 -16.08
CA LYS A 513 -28.45 -15.41 -17.40
C LYS A 513 -27.19 -15.32 -18.25
N ASP A 514 -26.01 -15.27 -17.64
CA ASP A 514 -24.75 -15.13 -18.37
C ASP A 514 -23.57 -15.83 -17.66
N VAL A 515 -23.73 -17.14 -17.44
CA VAL A 515 -22.70 -17.99 -16.82
C VAL A 515 -21.38 -17.95 -17.62
N GLY A 516 -21.47 -17.81 -18.96
CA GLY A 516 -20.30 -17.77 -19.84
C GLY A 516 -19.41 -16.56 -19.58
N THR A 517 -20.00 -15.38 -19.46
CA THR A 517 -19.28 -14.13 -19.20
C THR A 517 -18.68 -14.10 -17.79
N PHE A 518 -19.45 -14.51 -16.79
CA PHE A 518 -19.00 -14.42 -15.39
C PHE A 518 -18.12 -15.59 -14.95
N GLY A 519 -18.16 -16.72 -15.65
CA GLY A 519 -17.36 -17.90 -15.32
C GLY A 519 -17.61 -18.49 -13.93
N ILE A 520 -18.82 -18.28 -13.38
CA ILE A 520 -19.26 -18.79 -12.07
C ILE A 520 -20.69 -19.33 -12.19
N THR A 521 -21.00 -20.36 -11.40
CA THR A 521 -22.32 -21.00 -11.38
C THR A 521 -23.09 -20.66 -10.10
N PRO A 522 -24.43 -20.75 -10.09
CA PRO A 522 -25.21 -20.61 -8.87
C PRO A 522 -24.78 -21.56 -7.73
N ALA A 523 -24.40 -22.79 -8.06
CA ALA A 523 -23.92 -23.74 -7.05
C ALA A 523 -22.63 -23.30 -6.36
N GLN A 524 -21.73 -22.64 -7.08
CA GLN A 524 -20.51 -22.04 -6.50
C GLN A 524 -20.82 -20.86 -5.59
N ILE A 525 -21.88 -20.08 -5.94
CA ILE A 525 -22.37 -18.99 -5.06
C ILE A 525 -22.96 -19.60 -3.78
N ASP A 526 -23.71 -20.68 -3.88
CA ASP A 526 -24.30 -21.35 -2.71
C ASP A 526 -23.23 -21.90 -1.76
N ALA A 527 -22.14 -22.43 -2.31
CA ALA A 527 -21.02 -22.93 -1.52
C ALA A 527 -20.29 -21.82 -0.73
N ASP A 528 -20.41 -20.54 -1.15
CA ASP A 528 -19.78 -19.38 -0.50
C ASP A 528 -20.79 -18.22 -0.32
N ALA A 529 -22.03 -18.58 0.07
CA ALA A 529 -23.16 -17.66 0.14
C ALA A 529 -22.93 -16.51 1.12
N ASP A 530 -22.26 -16.75 2.22
CA ASP A 530 -21.94 -15.72 3.22
C ASP A 530 -20.98 -14.66 2.63
N TYR A 531 -19.98 -15.09 1.87
CA TYR A 531 -19.11 -14.15 1.17
C TYR A 531 -19.84 -13.37 0.08
N ALA A 532 -20.74 -14.02 -0.66
CA ALA A 532 -21.57 -13.33 -1.66
C ALA A 532 -22.46 -12.25 -1.01
N ARG A 533 -23.11 -12.58 0.14
CA ARG A 533 -23.90 -11.60 0.91
C ARG A 533 -23.04 -10.43 1.38
N LEU A 534 -21.86 -10.74 1.90
CA LEU A 534 -20.91 -9.73 2.40
C LEU A 534 -20.50 -8.77 1.28
N ARG A 535 -20.17 -9.29 0.09
CA ARG A 535 -19.77 -8.45 -1.05
C ARG A 535 -20.91 -7.62 -1.60
N ILE A 536 -22.11 -8.20 -1.78
CA ILE A 536 -23.30 -7.43 -2.21
C ILE A 536 -23.60 -6.33 -1.19
N ARG A 537 -23.46 -6.62 0.12
CA ARG A 537 -23.69 -5.63 1.18
C ARG A 537 -22.70 -4.47 1.10
N ASP A 538 -21.40 -4.76 0.94
CA ASP A 538 -20.36 -3.77 0.78
C ASP A 538 -20.62 -2.86 -0.44
N GLU A 539 -20.91 -3.46 -1.59
CA GLU A 539 -21.14 -2.73 -2.84
C GLU A 539 -22.39 -1.82 -2.76
N ILE A 540 -23.53 -2.31 -2.23
CA ILE A 540 -24.75 -1.49 -2.16
C ILE A 540 -24.62 -0.38 -1.11
N VAL A 541 -23.93 -0.62 0.00
CA VAL A 541 -23.66 0.39 1.00
C VAL A 541 -22.66 1.42 0.46
N THR A 542 -21.65 0.99 -0.30
CA THR A 542 -20.74 1.89 -1.02
C THR A 542 -21.50 2.81 -1.98
N ALA A 543 -22.42 2.25 -2.75
CA ALA A 543 -23.26 3.02 -3.66
C ALA A 543 -24.14 4.06 -2.93
N ALA A 544 -24.68 3.71 -1.76
CA ALA A 544 -25.66 4.52 -1.03
C ALA A 544 -25.03 5.52 -0.04
N TYR A 545 -23.87 5.20 0.55
CA TYR A 545 -23.27 5.98 1.64
C TYR A 545 -21.81 6.38 1.40
N GLY A 546 -21.17 5.85 0.35
CA GLY A 546 -19.75 6.03 0.04
C GLY A 546 -18.88 4.88 0.53
N VAL A 547 -17.62 4.86 0.05
CA VAL A 547 -16.66 3.76 0.24
C VAL A 547 -16.33 3.49 1.71
N GLU A 548 -16.27 4.52 2.54
CA GLU A 548 -15.99 4.38 3.98
C GLU A 548 -17.06 3.53 4.68
N ALA A 549 -18.34 3.82 4.39
CA ALA A 549 -19.46 3.08 4.93
C ALA A 549 -19.52 1.64 4.40
N GLY A 550 -19.23 1.43 3.10
CA GLY A 550 -19.14 0.10 2.50
C GLY A 550 -18.06 -0.74 3.16
N SER A 551 -16.83 -0.22 3.21
CA SER A 551 -15.69 -0.92 3.82
C SER A 551 -15.95 -1.32 5.28
N ARG A 552 -16.72 -0.51 6.03
CA ARG A 552 -17.11 -0.84 7.39
C ARG A 552 -17.94 -2.14 7.47
N THR A 553 -18.76 -2.46 6.46
CA THR A 553 -19.53 -3.70 6.44
C THR A 553 -18.68 -4.96 6.32
N LEU A 554 -17.48 -4.84 5.73
CA LEU A 554 -16.52 -5.95 5.63
C LEU A 554 -15.85 -6.27 6.97
N LEU A 555 -15.76 -5.29 7.86
CA LEU A 555 -15.09 -5.44 9.15
C LEU A 555 -15.83 -6.38 10.10
N ASP A 556 -17.16 -6.54 9.94
CA ASP A 556 -17.96 -7.47 10.74
C ASP A 556 -17.57 -8.94 10.51
N ALA A 557 -16.96 -9.25 9.36
CA ALA A 557 -16.47 -10.58 8.99
C ALA A 557 -14.93 -10.67 8.97
N ASP A 558 -14.22 -9.64 9.40
CA ASP A 558 -12.76 -9.57 9.38
C ASP A 558 -12.16 -10.34 10.57
N PRO A 559 -11.52 -11.52 10.35
CA PRO A 559 -10.99 -12.33 11.45
C PRO A 559 -9.88 -11.63 12.24
N GLN A 560 -9.10 -10.77 11.59
CA GLN A 560 -8.03 -10.02 12.24
C GLN A 560 -8.61 -8.96 13.17
N LEU A 561 -9.64 -8.21 12.72
CA LEU A 561 -10.32 -7.23 13.56
C LEU A 561 -11.09 -7.89 14.71
N LEU A 562 -11.81 -8.97 14.44
CA LEU A 562 -12.51 -9.72 15.49
C LEU A 562 -11.52 -10.18 16.57
N LYS A 563 -10.36 -10.70 16.17
CA LYS A 563 -9.31 -11.10 17.10
C LYS A 563 -8.70 -9.91 17.85
N ALA A 564 -8.50 -8.79 17.20
CA ALA A 564 -8.05 -7.55 17.86
C ALA A 564 -9.02 -7.10 18.96
N LEU A 565 -10.32 -7.13 18.68
CA LEU A 565 -11.34 -6.79 19.66
C LEU A 565 -11.38 -7.76 20.86
N GLU A 566 -11.18 -9.07 20.62
CA GLU A 566 -11.04 -10.08 21.68
C GLU A 566 -9.78 -9.88 22.53
N SER A 567 -8.72 -9.32 21.95
CA SER A 567 -7.40 -9.18 22.57
C SER A 567 -7.22 -7.87 23.35
N LEU A 568 -8.22 -6.98 23.38
CA LEU A 568 -8.16 -5.72 24.14
C LEU A 568 -7.91 -5.92 25.65
N PRO A 569 -8.46 -6.94 26.34
CA PRO A 569 -8.11 -7.24 27.72
C PRO A 569 -6.63 -7.62 27.90
N ASP A 570 -6.02 -8.31 26.93
CA ASP A 570 -4.60 -8.66 26.94
C ASP A 570 -3.72 -7.43 26.75
N ALA A 571 -4.12 -6.53 25.84
CA ALA A 571 -3.46 -5.25 25.65
C ALA A 571 -3.48 -4.39 26.94
N ARG A 572 -4.56 -4.45 27.70
CA ARG A 572 -4.64 -3.78 29.03
C ARG A 572 -3.64 -4.38 29.99
N ARG A 573 -3.62 -5.71 30.15
CA ARG A 573 -2.66 -6.41 31.02
C ARG A 573 -1.22 -6.12 30.65
N LEU A 574 -0.90 -6.09 29.35
CA LEU A 574 0.43 -5.74 28.86
C LEU A 574 0.85 -4.33 29.30
N ALA A 575 -0.02 -3.33 29.10
CA ALA A 575 0.27 -1.96 29.48
C ALA A 575 0.45 -1.80 31.01
N GLU A 576 -0.31 -2.53 31.81
CA GLU A 576 -0.19 -2.56 33.28
C GLU A 576 1.13 -3.20 33.75
N MET A 577 1.52 -4.35 33.15
CA MET A 577 2.80 -5.01 33.46
C MET A 577 4.00 -4.11 33.15
N VAL A 578 3.99 -3.41 32.00
CA VAL A 578 5.08 -2.50 31.61
C VAL A 578 5.19 -1.35 32.60
N ARG A 579 4.08 -0.76 33.02
CA ARG A 579 4.10 0.33 34.04
C ARG A 579 4.65 -0.15 35.36
N ALA A 580 4.25 -1.30 35.84
CA ALA A 580 4.76 -1.87 37.08
C ALA A 580 6.28 -2.13 37.01
N SER A 581 6.79 -2.60 35.87
CA SER A 581 8.23 -2.84 35.66
C SER A 581 9.05 -1.53 35.52
N SER A 582 8.44 -0.42 35.13
CA SER A 582 9.11 0.88 35.00
C SER A 582 9.13 1.66 36.32
N ALA A 583 8.30 1.28 37.28
CA ALA A 583 8.21 1.91 38.62
C ALA A 583 9.08 1.20 39.66
N SER A 584 9.60 0.01 39.37
CA SER A 584 10.56 -0.76 40.17
C SER A 584 11.99 -0.50 39.72
#